data_41edaaf695f97b4e5e2fca07e1fa0ed2
#
_entry.id   41edaaf695f97b4e5e2fca07e1fa0ed2
#
_cell.length_a   1.000
_cell.length_b   1.000
_cell.length_c   1.000
_cell.angle_alpha   90.00
_cell.angle_beta   90.00
_cell.angle_gamma   90.00
#
_symmetry.space_group_name_H-M   'P 1'
#
loop_
_entity.id
_entity.type
_entity.pdbx_description
1 polymer ?
#
loop_
_entity_poly.entity_id
_entity_poly.type
_entity_poly.pdbx_seq_one_letter_code
_entity_poly.pdbx_strand_id
1 'polypeptide(L)'
;MAGLANEEKRVWGIHTTDDNLFLTQNVIAIGWKEFGDCSKLEPTRDAYKSHYLKVYPTAKKGAIAASAGMLYRFACEMKVGDYIVFPSKMDRKINIGIVESDFIFNPDAALYVQQRKVKWLKHLPRTAFSQGALYEVGSALSFFLIKNYADEYLQAMDKGFKPAAAMAETDETVAATADEIIESTRDFILKELSKNLKGYDLEEFVADLLRAMGYRCTVSPHGGDSGIDITAYKDELPPRILVQVKSQDSDIKETTIQSLKGAMREGDYGLFVTLSNYTKNAQKYLENTPIIRGINGTELVELVLKYYDHLSDKYRKMIPLKMVYIPVPSEA
;
A
#
# COMPACT_ATOMS: atom_id res chain seq x y z
N MET A 1 -15.64 -10.22 -48.60
CA MET A 1 -16.13 -10.31 -47.21
C MET A 1 -14.95 -9.93 -46.32
N ALA A 2 -14.93 -8.69 -45.86
CA ALA A 2 -13.87 -8.20 -44.96
C ALA A 2 -14.11 -8.82 -43.56
N GLY A 3 -13.12 -9.58 -43.07
CA GLY A 3 -13.15 -10.12 -41.72
C GLY A 3 -13.20 -8.98 -40.72
N LEU A 4 -14.29 -8.88 -40.01
CA LEU A 4 -14.39 -8.10 -38.76
C LEU A 4 -13.31 -8.66 -37.81
N ALA A 5 -12.24 -7.93 -37.65
CA ALA A 5 -11.30 -8.19 -36.55
C ALA A 5 -12.14 -8.22 -35.26
N ASN A 6 -12.12 -9.35 -34.58
CA ASN A 6 -12.74 -9.53 -33.28
C ASN A 6 -11.91 -8.64 -32.33
N GLU A 7 -12.30 -7.35 -32.17
CA GLU A 7 -11.65 -6.49 -31.18
C GLU A 7 -11.86 -7.14 -29.82
N GLU A 8 -10.79 -7.55 -29.19
CA GLU A 8 -10.76 -8.20 -27.91
C GLU A 8 -11.41 -7.25 -26.87
N LYS A 9 -12.60 -7.61 -26.39
CA LYS A 9 -13.36 -6.81 -25.44
C LYS A 9 -12.61 -6.72 -24.11
N ARG A 10 -12.41 -5.50 -23.65
CA ARG A 10 -11.72 -5.24 -22.41
C ARG A 10 -12.67 -5.31 -21.23
N VAL A 11 -12.15 -5.67 -20.08
CA VAL A 11 -12.87 -5.71 -18.79
C VAL A 11 -12.26 -4.65 -17.87
N TRP A 12 -13.08 -3.71 -17.46
CA TRP A 12 -12.67 -2.58 -16.63
C TRP A 12 -13.24 -2.70 -15.22
N GLY A 13 -12.45 -2.38 -14.20
CA GLY A 13 -12.91 -2.22 -12.83
C GLY A 13 -13.18 -0.75 -12.52
N ILE A 14 -14.24 -0.47 -11.77
CA ILE A 14 -14.59 0.90 -11.38
C ILE A 14 -15.13 0.95 -9.95
N HIS A 15 -14.78 2.03 -9.23
CA HIS A 15 -15.29 2.33 -7.90
C HIS A 15 -15.95 3.70 -7.85
N THR A 16 -16.94 3.83 -6.97
CA THR A 16 -17.60 5.09 -6.68
C THR A 16 -17.88 5.23 -5.17
N THR A 17 -18.13 6.45 -4.73
CA THR A 17 -18.74 6.74 -3.42
C THR A 17 -20.26 6.95 -3.52
N ASP A 18 -20.82 6.85 -4.73
CA ASP A 18 -22.25 7.00 -5.04
C ASP A 18 -22.74 5.80 -5.86
N ASP A 19 -23.04 4.70 -5.18
CA ASP A 19 -23.56 3.48 -5.78
C ASP A 19 -24.90 3.72 -6.49
N ASN A 20 -25.71 4.69 -6.00
CA ASN A 20 -27.01 5.02 -6.59
C ASN A 20 -26.89 5.59 -7.99
N LEU A 21 -25.89 6.47 -8.22
CA LEU A 21 -25.59 7.00 -9.56
C LEU A 21 -25.34 5.85 -10.56
N PHE A 22 -24.55 4.86 -10.16
CA PHE A 22 -24.17 3.76 -11.03
C PHE A 22 -25.35 2.81 -11.29
N LEU A 23 -25.97 2.31 -10.22
CA LEU A 23 -26.96 1.24 -10.33
C LEU A 23 -28.36 1.72 -10.72
N THR A 24 -28.74 2.94 -10.32
CA THR A 24 -30.10 3.47 -10.58
C THR A 24 -30.17 4.28 -11.86
N GLN A 25 -29.15 5.11 -12.13
CA GLN A 25 -29.14 5.96 -13.31
C GLN A 25 -28.46 5.30 -14.52
N ASN A 26 -27.89 4.10 -14.37
CA ASN A 26 -27.15 3.39 -15.42
C ASN A 26 -26.00 4.21 -16.02
N VAL A 27 -25.28 4.93 -15.16
CA VAL A 27 -24.15 5.79 -15.52
C VAL A 27 -22.96 5.37 -14.70
N ILE A 28 -21.83 5.11 -15.35
CA ILE A 28 -20.52 5.02 -14.69
C ILE A 28 -19.77 6.32 -14.84
N ALA A 29 -19.05 6.74 -13.83
CA ALA A 29 -18.42 8.05 -13.84
C ALA A 29 -17.17 8.12 -12.97
N ILE A 30 -16.28 9.04 -13.33
CA ILE A 30 -15.12 9.41 -12.51
C ILE A 30 -15.13 10.92 -12.23
N GLY A 31 -14.43 11.33 -11.19
CA GLY A 31 -14.42 12.72 -10.71
C GLY A 31 -13.56 13.67 -11.55
N TRP A 32 -12.80 14.53 -10.87
CA TRP A 32 -11.92 15.59 -11.41
C TRP A 32 -12.67 16.69 -12.14
N LYS A 33 -13.62 17.34 -11.45
CA LYS A 33 -14.45 18.43 -12.00
C LYS A 33 -13.60 19.59 -12.52
N GLU A 34 -12.57 19.98 -11.78
CA GLU A 34 -11.66 21.08 -12.14
C GLU A 34 -10.80 20.76 -13.37
N PHE A 35 -10.60 19.48 -13.68
CA PHE A 35 -9.90 19.07 -14.89
C PHE A 35 -10.64 19.47 -16.16
N GLY A 36 -11.96 19.59 -16.08
CA GLY A 36 -12.82 19.97 -17.19
C GLY A 36 -13.10 18.83 -18.17
N ASP A 37 -13.51 19.19 -19.36
CA ASP A 37 -13.94 18.26 -20.39
C ASP A 37 -12.75 17.53 -21.05
N CYS A 38 -12.61 16.25 -20.75
CA CYS A 38 -11.55 15.39 -21.30
C CYS A 38 -11.58 15.27 -22.82
N SER A 39 -12.75 15.41 -23.47
CA SER A 39 -12.90 15.27 -24.91
C SER A 39 -12.25 16.40 -25.71
N LYS A 40 -11.92 17.50 -25.06
CA LYS A 40 -11.27 18.66 -25.69
C LYS A 40 -9.75 18.56 -25.75
N LEU A 41 -9.16 17.52 -25.17
CA LEU A 41 -7.74 17.30 -25.17
C LEU A 41 -7.33 16.37 -26.33
N GLU A 42 -6.10 16.53 -26.79
CA GLU A 42 -5.52 15.52 -27.66
C GLU A 42 -5.56 14.14 -26.99
N PRO A 43 -5.94 13.06 -27.73
CA PRO A 43 -6.08 11.73 -27.16
C PRO A 43 -4.71 11.06 -26.94
N THR A 44 -3.82 11.74 -26.20
CA THR A 44 -2.50 11.25 -25.82
C THR A 44 -2.29 11.34 -24.30
N ARG A 45 -1.56 10.37 -23.75
CA ARG A 45 -1.25 10.35 -22.32
C ARG A 45 -0.47 11.58 -21.86
N ASP A 46 0.38 12.13 -22.73
CA ASP A 46 1.20 13.30 -22.40
C ASP A 46 0.38 14.59 -22.39
N ALA A 47 -0.63 14.75 -23.26
CA ALA A 47 -1.57 15.86 -23.22
C ALA A 47 -2.34 15.87 -21.89
N TYR A 48 -2.83 14.69 -21.45
CA TYR A 48 -3.53 14.54 -20.17
C TYR A 48 -2.64 14.84 -18.97
N LYS A 49 -1.39 14.35 -18.96
CA LYS A 49 -0.42 14.67 -17.89
C LYS A 49 -0.11 16.17 -17.84
N SER A 50 0.13 16.79 -18.99
CA SER A 50 0.45 18.21 -19.08
C SER A 50 -0.71 19.08 -18.63
N HIS A 51 -1.95 18.72 -19.00
CA HIS A 51 -3.15 19.42 -18.55
C HIS A 51 -3.38 19.20 -17.04
N TYR A 52 -3.18 17.99 -16.53
CA TYR A 52 -3.29 17.69 -15.11
C TYR A 52 -2.37 18.56 -14.26
N LEU A 53 -1.11 18.71 -14.69
CA LEU A 53 -0.13 19.59 -14.03
C LEU A 53 -0.52 21.05 -14.00
N LYS A 54 -1.19 21.55 -15.07
CA LYS A 54 -1.71 22.94 -15.11
C LYS A 54 -2.84 23.16 -14.13
N VAL A 55 -3.73 22.17 -14.00
CA VAL A 55 -4.91 22.27 -13.10
C VAL A 55 -4.51 21.99 -11.65
N TYR A 56 -3.59 21.05 -11.41
CA TYR A 56 -3.15 20.63 -10.08
C TYR A 56 -1.62 20.79 -9.90
N PRO A 57 -1.10 22.02 -9.82
CA PRO A 57 0.35 22.29 -9.84
C PRO A 57 1.10 21.74 -8.63
N THR A 58 0.41 21.50 -7.52
CA THR A 58 0.98 20.96 -6.27
C THR A 58 0.93 19.43 -6.17
N ALA A 59 0.39 18.76 -7.20
CA ALA A 59 0.23 17.31 -7.19
C ALA A 59 1.59 16.59 -7.20
N LYS A 60 1.70 15.50 -6.42
CA LYS A 60 2.91 14.66 -6.40
C LYS A 60 3.08 13.92 -7.74
N LYS A 61 4.32 13.73 -8.20
CA LYS A 61 4.63 13.07 -9.49
C LYS A 61 3.90 11.73 -9.70
N GLY A 62 3.83 10.87 -8.66
CA GLY A 62 3.11 9.60 -8.74
C GLY A 62 1.60 9.77 -8.91
N ALA A 63 0.98 10.72 -8.21
CA ALA A 63 -0.43 11.04 -8.33
C ALA A 63 -0.79 11.57 -9.72
N ILE A 64 0.09 12.39 -10.33
CA ILE A 64 -0.11 12.93 -11.69
C ILE A 64 -0.21 11.78 -12.71
N ALA A 65 0.76 10.86 -12.69
CA ALA A 65 0.77 9.73 -13.62
C ALA A 65 -0.45 8.82 -13.46
N ALA A 66 -0.86 8.54 -12.22
CA ALA A 66 -2.01 7.70 -11.91
C ALA A 66 -3.33 8.37 -12.34
N SER A 67 -3.57 9.61 -11.90
CA SER A 67 -4.83 10.32 -12.14
C SER A 67 -5.01 10.71 -13.60
N ALA A 68 -4.00 11.29 -14.24
CA ALA A 68 -4.04 11.59 -15.68
C ALA A 68 -4.20 10.32 -16.52
N GLY A 69 -3.58 9.21 -16.09
CA GLY A 69 -3.73 7.90 -16.73
C GLY A 69 -5.14 7.32 -16.58
N MET A 70 -5.82 7.51 -15.45
CA MET A 70 -7.22 7.10 -15.28
C MET A 70 -8.16 7.93 -16.17
N LEU A 71 -8.01 9.26 -16.18
CA LEU A 71 -8.79 10.16 -17.04
C LEU A 71 -8.62 9.79 -18.52
N TYR A 72 -7.39 9.59 -18.97
CA TYR A 72 -7.09 9.18 -20.35
C TYR A 72 -7.73 7.83 -20.71
N ARG A 73 -7.57 6.82 -19.87
CA ARG A 73 -8.18 5.51 -20.11
C ARG A 73 -9.69 5.58 -20.18
N PHE A 74 -10.31 6.30 -19.26
CA PHE A 74 -11.77 6.44 -19.22
C PHE A 74 -12.32 7.19 -20.44
N ALA A 75 -11.65 8.26 -20.87
CA ALA A 75 -12.11 9.09 -21.99
C ALA A 75 -11.75 8.48 -23.34
N CYS A 76 -10.54 7.92 -23.50
CA CYS A 76 -9.98 7.60 -24.81
C CYS A 76 -9.79 6.09 -25.07
N GLU A 77 -9.43 5.29 -24.03
CA GLU A 77 -9.15 3.87 -24.24
C GLU A 77 -10.37 2.96 -24.06
N MET A 78 -11.29 3.30 -23.13
CA MET A 78 -12.55 2.57 -22.97
C MET A 78 -13.45 2.81 -24.18
N LYS A 79 -14.04 1.73 -24.72
CA LYS A 79 -14.90 1.78 -25.89
C LYS A 79 -16.31 1.28 -25.59
N VAL A 80 -17.27 1.66 -26.44
CA VAL A 80 -18.60 1.05 -26.45
C VAL A 80 -18.46 -0.44 -26.71
N GLY A 81 -19.15 -1.25 -25.90
CA GLY A 81 -19.07 -2.70 -25.95
C GLY A 81 -18.04 -3.33 -25.02
N ASP A 82 -17.17 -2.54 -24.36
CA ASP A 82 -16.32 -3.03 -23.28
C ASP A 82 -17.17 -3.43 -22.06
N TYR A 83 -16.65 -4.36 -21.26
CA TYR A 83 -17.27 -4.76 -20.01
C TYR A 83 -16.79 -3.88 -18.86
N ILE A 84 -17.67 -3.68 -17.90
CA ILE A 84 -17.40 -2.97 -16.66
C ILE A 84 -17.81 -3.82 -15.46
N VAL A 85 -16.95 -3.89 -14.46
CA VAL A 85 -17.17 -4.61 -13.20
C VAL A 85 -17.17 -3.59 -12.07
N PHE A 86 -18.27 -3.56 -11.32
CA PHE A 86 -18.48 -2.67 -10.20
C PHE A 86 -18.80 -3.46 -8.92
N PRO A 87 -17.86 -3.52 -7.95
CA PRO A 87 -18.09 -4.13 -6.65
C PRO A 87 -18.82 -3.14 -5.74
N SER A 88 -20.16 -3.17 -5.75
CA SER A 88 -20.97 -2.26 -4.95
C SER A 88 -20.83 -2.55 -3.44
N LYS A 89 -20.76 -1.47 -2.67
CA LYS A 89 -20.79 -1.53 -1.20
C LYS A 89 -22.21 -1.55 -0.67
N MET A 90 -23.16 -1.01 -1.42
CA MET A 90 -24.58 -0.91 -1.03
C MET A 90 -25.28 -2.24 -1.11
N ASP A 91 -25.24 -2.93 -2.25
CA ASP A 91 -25.92 -4.21 -2.45
C ASP A 91 -25.02 -5.44 -2.18
N ARG A 92 -23.71 -5.22 -1.91
CA ARG A 92 -22.70 -6.26 -1.62
C ARG A 92 -22.51 -7.25 -2.76
N LYS A 93 -22.81 -6.84 -4.00
CA LYS A 93 -22.70 -7.67 -5.20
C LYS A 93 -21.56 -7.19 -6.10
N ILE A 94 -21.19 -8.07 -7.01
CA ILE A 94 -20.40 -7.74 -8.20
C ILE A 94 -21.38 -7.48 -9.33
N ASN A 95 -21.40 -6.26 -9.80
CA ASN A 95 -22.27 -5.81 -10.87
C ASN A 95 -21.45 -5.78 -12.16
N ILE A 96 -21.90 -6.52 -13.18
CA ILE A 96 -21.24 -6.60 -14.49
C ILE A 96 -22.15 -5.98 -15.53
N GLY A 97 -21.61 -5.03 -16.26
CA GLY A 97 -22.33 -4.30 -17.31
C GLY A 97 -21.52 -4.19 -18.59
N ILE A 98 -22.15 -3.64 -19.59
CA ILE A 98 -21.53 -3.27 -20.87
C ILE A 98 -21.63 -1.77 -21.10
N VAL A 99 -20.58 -1.14 -21.58
CA VAL A 99 -20.55 0.28 -21.90
C VAL A 99 -21.38 0.53 -23.16
N GLU A 100 -22.38 1.41 -23.04
CA GLU A 100 -23.33 1.71 -24.15
C GLU A 100 -23.11 3.06 -24.83
N SER A 101 -22.31 3.94 -24.23
CA SER A 101 -22.06 5.25 -24.83
C SER A 101 -20.57 5.57 -24.97
N ASP A 102 -20.29 6.47 -25.87
CA ASP A 102 -19.03 7.21 -25.86
C ASP A 102 -18.91 8.07 -24.58
N PHE A 103 -17.76 8.70 -24.43
CA PHE A 103 -17.49 9.62 -23.33
C PHE A 103 -18.48 10.79 -23.32
N ILE A 104 -18.98 11.14 -22.14
CA ILE A 104 -19.90 12.24 -21.90
C ILE A 104 -19.32 13.14 -20.80
N PHE A 105 -19.21 14.44 -21.09
CA PHE A 105 -18.91 15.43 -20.06
C PHE A 105 -20.20 16.06 -19.56
N ASN A 106 -20.50 15.93 -18.26
CA ASN A 106 -21.67 16.53 -17.61
C ASN A 106 -21.22 17.62 -16.62
N PRO A 107 -21.17 18.90 -17.05
CA PRO A 107 -20.72 20.00 -16.19
C PRO A 107 -21.64 20.28 -15.00
N ASP A 108 -22.90 19.89 -15.08
CA ASP A 108 -23.91 20.12 -14.04
C ASP A 108 -23.83 19.10 -12.91
N ALA A 109 -23.11 17.99 -13.11
CA ALA A 109 -22.88 17.01 -12.05
C ALA A 109 -22.03 17.62 -10.90
N ALA A 110 -22.41 17.34 -9.67
CA ALA A 110 -21.72 17.89 -8.49
C ALA A 110 -20.27 17.40 -8.39
N LEU A 111 -20.02 16.11 -8.61
CA LEU A 111 -18.73 15.46 -8.43
C LEU A 111 -18.28 14.62 -9.65
N TYR A 112 -19.15 13.80 -10.18
CA TYR A 112 -18.86 12.79 -11.20
C TYR A 112 -19.17 13.32 -12.60
N VAL A 113 -18.33 14.23 -13.11
CA VAL A 113 -18.56 14.95 -14.37
C VAL A 113 -18.15 14.19 -15.63
N GLN A 114 -17.23 13.25 -15.51
CA GLN A 114 -16.75 12.42 -16.62
C GLN A 114 -17.58 11.13 -16.63
N GLN A 115 -18.47 10.96 -17.59
CA GLN A 115 -19.51 9.93 -17.55
C GLN A 115 -19.53 9.04 -18.79
N ARG A 116 -20.08 7.85 -18.65
CA ARG A 116 -20.52 6.96 -19.73
C ARG A 116 -21.78 6.22 -19.32
N LYS A 117 -22.68 5.95 -20.27
CA LYS A 117 -23.83 5.09 -20.04
C LYS A 117 -23.41 3.64 -20.02
N VAL A 118 -24.03 2.87 -19.16
CA VAL A 118 -23.80 1.44 -18.97
C VAL A 118 -25.12 0.71 -18.92
N LYS A 119 -25.17 -0.49 -19.47
CA LYS A 119 -26.25 -1.46 -19.25
C LYS A 119 -25.78 -2.55 -18.33
N TRP A 120 -26.32 -2.60 -17.15
CA TRP A 120 -26.05 -3.67 -16.21
C TRP A 120 -26.70 -4.97 -16.68
N LEU A 121 -25.92 -6.04 -16.70
CA LEU A 121 -26.33 -7.34 -17.27
C LEU A 121 -26.44 -8.42 -16.21
N LYS A 122 -25.58 -8.37 -15.18
CA LYS A 122 -25.55 -9.33 -14.08
C LYS A 122 -25.30 -8.64 -12.74
N HIS A 123 -25.91 -9.18 -11.69
CA HIS A 123 -25.75 -8.75 -10.31
C HIS A 123 -25.52 -10.00 -9.45
N LEU A 124 -24.26 -10.42 -9.32
CA LEU A 124 -23.88 -11.70 -8.74
C LEU A 124 -23.36 -11.51 -7.30
N PRO A 125 -23.59 -12.48 -6.42
CA PRO A 125 -23.01 -12.43 -5.09
C PRO A 125 -21.48 -12.52 -5.19
N ARG A 126 -20.76 -11.91 -4.26
CA ARG A 126 -19.28 -11.96 -4.22
C ARG A 126 -18.75 -13.40 -4.13
N THR A 127 -19.49 -14.28 -3.46
CA THR A 127 -19.15 -15.71 -3.35
C THR A 127 -19.20 -16.48 -4.68
N ALA A 128 -19.63 -15.85 -5.77
CA ALA A 128 -19.60 -16.44 -7.10
C ALA A 128 -18.22 -16.33 -7.77
N PHE A 129 -17.31 -15.58 -7.18
CA PHE A 129 -16.00 -15.25 -7.74
C PHE A 129 -14.87 -15.72 -6.83
N SER A 130 -13.73 -16.04 -7.43
CA SER A 130 -12.52 -16.40 -6.72
C SER A 130 -12.01 -15.24 -5.85
N GLN A 131 -11.25 -15.55 -4.81
CA GLN A 131 -10.66 -14.53 -3.94
C GLN A 131 -9.70 -13.63 -4.71
N GLY A 132 -8.95 -14.20 -5.66
CA GLY A 132 -8.06 -13.44 -6.54
C GLY A 132 -8.81 -12.42 -7.40
N ALA A 133 -9.94 -12.82 -8.02
CA ALA A 133 -10.79 -11.88 -8.76
C ALA A 133 -11.35 -10.77 -7.86
N LEU A 134 -11.78 -11.11 -6.64
CA LEU A 134 -12.27 -10.15 -5.66
C LEU A 134 -11.16 -9.17 -5.18
N TYR A 135 -9.91 -9.63 -5.07
CA TYR A 135 -8.77 -8.78 -4.75
C TYR A 135 -8.46 -7.83 -5.90
N GLU A 136 -8.37 -8.32 -7.15
CA GLU A 136 -8.09 -7.46 -8.30
C GLU A 136 -9.16 -6.38 -8.45
N VAL A 137 -10.45 -6.73 -8.34
CA VAL A 137 -11.53 -5.76 -8.43
C VAL A 137 -11.61 -4.84 -7.20
N GLY A 138 -11.02 -5.24 -6.08
CA GLY A 138 -10.88 -4.43 -4.86
C GLY A 138 -9.76 -3.38 -4.89
N SER A 139 -9.11 -3.17 -6.04
CA SER A 139 -8.03 -2.19 -6.22
C SER A 139 -8.33 -0.83 -5.59
N ALA A 140 -7.29 -0.16 -5.09
CA ALA A 140 -7.41 1.20 -4.56
C ALA A 140 -7.66 2.28 -5.64
N LEU A 141 -7.52 1.92 -6.93
CA LEU A 141 -7.77 2.84 -8.03
C LEU A 141 -9.26 2.94 -8.32
N SER A 142 -9.74 4.16 -8.60
CA SER A 142 -11.15 4.39 -8.93
C SER A 142 -11.56 3.81 -10.28
N PHE A 143 -10.60 3.65 -11.21
CA PHE A 143 -10.82 3.09 -12.54
C PHE A 143 -9.56 2.42 -13.08
N PHE A 144 -9.65 1.17 -13.50
CA PHE A 144 -8.50 0.36 -13.94
C PHE A 144 -8.91 -0.77 -14.90
N LEU A 145 -7.93 -1.32 -15.62
CA LEU A 145 -8.12 -2.49 -16.46
C LEU A 145 -7.94 -3.76 -15.59
N ILE A 146 -8.91 -4.66 -15.62
CA ILE A 146 -8.80 -6.00 -15.04
C ILE A 146 -7.97 -6.85 -16.00
N LYS A 147 -6.84 -7.40 -15.53
CA LYS A 147 -5.86 -8.09 -16.37
C LYS A 147 -5.79 -9.59 -16.12
N ASN A 148 -5.82 -9.97 -14.84
CA ASN A 148 -5.52 -11.33 -14.43
C ASN A 148 -6.79 -12.20 -14.38
N TYR A 149 -7.92 -11.62 -14.01
CA TYR A 149 -9.18 -12.33 -13.81
C TYR A 149 -10.30 -11.86 -14.75
N ALA A 150 -9.95 -11.23 -15.88
CA ALA A 150 -10.93 -10.77 -16.87
C ALA A 150 -11.82 -11.92 -17.38
N ASP A 151 -11.20 -13.08 -17.67
CA ASP A 151 -11.91 -14.27 -18.17
C ASP A 151 -12.96 -14.79 -17.18
N GLU A 152 -12.71 -14.72 -15.88
CA GLU A 152 -13.66 -15.15 -14.85
C GLU A 152 -14.93 -14.28 -14.88
N TYR A 153 -14.77 -12.96 -15.02
CA TYR A 153 -15.91 -12.05 -15.17
C TYR A 153 -16.65 -12.23 -16.49
N LEU A 154 -15.93 -12.54 -17.57
CA LEU A 154 -16.56 -12.84 -18.87
C LEU A 154 -17.33 -14.16 -18.84
N GLN A 155 -16.79 -15.22 -18.24
CA GLN A 155 -17.50 -16.49 -18.03
C GLN A 155 -18.76 -16.31 -17.20
N ALA A 156 -18.76 -15.40 -16.24
CA ALA A 156 -19.95 -15.07 -15.45
C ALA A 156 -21.09 -14.52 -16.29
N MET A 157 -20.85 -14.07 -17.53
CA MET A 157 -21.88 -13.60 -18.46
C MET A 157 -22.62 -14.74 -19.16
N ASP A 158 -22.07 -15.96 -19.18
CA ASP A 158 -22.67 -17.11 -19.84
C ASP A 158 -24.01 -17.50 -19.21
N LYS A 159 -24.95 -17.98 -20.04
CA LYS A 159 -26.28 -18.43 -19.56
C LYS A 159 -26.21 -19.62 -18.61
N GLY A 160 -25.16 -20.41 -18.70
CA GLY A 160 -24.92 -21.60 -17.89
C GLY A 160 -23.94 -21.38 -16.74
N PHE A 161 -23.55 -20.12 -16.44
CA PHE A 161 -22.62 -19.84 -15.36
C PHE A 161 -23.11 -20.46 -14.06
N LYS A 162 -22.33 -21.39 -13.58
CA LYS A 162 -22.43 -21.88 -12.21
C LYS A 162 -21.32 -21.20 -11.42
N PRO A 163 -21.67 -20.52 -10.31
CA PRO A 163 -20.63 -20.03 -9.41
C PRO A 163 -19.62 -21.15 -9.18
N ALA A 164 -18.35 -20.86 -9.23
CA ALA A 164 -17.35 -21.82 -8.81
C ALA A 164 -17.73 -22.25 -7.39
N ALA A 165 -18.40 -23.40 -7.29
CA ALA A 165 -18.55 -24.09 -6.01
C ALA A 165 -17.14 -24.28 -5.56
N ALA A 166 -16.71 -23.52 -4.53
CA ALA A 166 -15.39 -23.49 -3.93
C ALA A 166 -14.46 -24.54 -4.56
N MET A 167 -14.01 -24.33 -5.79
CA MET A 167 -12.79 -24.99 -6.25
C MET A 167 -11.80 -24.55 -5.19
N ALA A 168 -11.19 -25.50 -4.53
CA ALA A 168 -10.08 -25.20 -3.61
C ALA A 168 -9.19 -24.22 -4.38
N GLU A 169 -9.34 -22.93 -4.06
CA GLU A 169 -8.50 -21.89 -4.65
C GLU A 169 -7.11 -22.38 -4.35
N THR A 170 -6.31 -22.55 -5.38
CA THR A 170 -4.91 -22.88 -5.15
C THR A 170 -4.41 -21.79 -4.23
N ASP A 171 -4.01 -22.18 -3.03
CA ASP A 171 -3.58 -21.32 -1.92
C ASP A 171 -2.53 -20.26 -2.35
N GLU A 172 -1.88 -20.48 -3.50
CA GLU A 172 -0.85 -19.63 -4.09
C GLU A 172 -1.29 -18.19 -4.36
N THR A 173 -2.52 -17.95 -4.84
CA THR A 173 -2.97 -16.57 -5.14
C THR A 173 -3.30 -15.79 -3.87
N VAL A 174 -3.89 -16.46 -2.89
CA VAL A 174 -4.21 -15.86 -1.59
C VAL A 174 -2.92 -15.55 -0.83
N ALA A 175 -1.96 -16.49 -0.83
CA ALA A 175 -0.63 -16.30 -0.24
C ALA A 175 0.10 -15.13 -0.90
N ALA A 176 0.22 -15.13 -2.23
CA ALA A 176 0.92 -14.07 -2.97
C ALA A 176 0.34 -12.67 -2.69
N THR A 177 -0.99 -12.56 -2.60
CA THR A 177 -1.63 -11.26 -2.31
C THR A 177 -1.44 -10.83 -0.86
N ALA A 178 -1.48 -11.78 0.08
CA ALA A 178 -1.21 -11.50 1.49
C ALA A 178 0.23 -11.02 1.68
N ASP A 179 1.20 -11.70 1.06
CA ASP A 179 2.62 -11.34 1.11
C ASP A 179 2.87 -9.95 0.51
N GLU A 180 2.24 -9.61 -0.62
CA GLU A 180 2.35 -8.28 -1.24
C GLU A 180 1.82 -7.16 -0.32
N ILE A 181 0.71 -7.40 0.38
CA ILE A 181 0.17 -6.45 1.37
C ILE A 181 1.14 -6.27 2.53
N ILE A 182 1.70 -7.36 3.04
CA ILE A 182 2.67 -7.34 4.15
C ILE A 182 3.92 -6.58 3.73
N GLU A 183 4.52 -6.91 2.59
CA GLU A 183 5.73 -6.24 2.09
C GLU A 183 5.50 -4.76 1.81
N SER A 184 4.38 -4.38 1.18
CA SER A 184 4.07 -2.97 0.94
C SER A 184 3.85 -2.19 2.24
N THR A 185 3.33 -2.83 3.29
CA THR A 185 3.20 -2.24 4.63
C THR A 185 4.56 -2.03 5.28
N ARG A 186 5.46 -3.00 5.18
CA ARG A 186 6.86 -2.88 5.65
C ARG A 186 7.60 -1.74 4.98
N ASP A 187 7.51 -1.67 3.66
CA ASP A 187 8.09 -0.59 2.86
C ASP A 187 7.55 0.79 3.26
N PHE A 188 6.24 0.89 3.49
CA PHE A 188 5.60 2.12 3.95
C PHE A 188 6.18 2.56 5.30
N ILE A 189 6.26 1.66 6.29
CA ILE A 189 6.80 1.97 7.62
C ILE A 189 8.25 2.45 7.51
N LEU A 190 9.10 1.70 6.80
CA LEU A 190 10.51 2.04 6.64
C LEU A 190 10.69 3.42 5.98
N LYS A 191 9.89 3.73 4.96
CA LYS A 191 9.88 5.05 4.31
C LYS A 191 9.47 6.17 5.26
N GLU A 192 8.41 5.97 6.05
CA GLU A 192 7.97 7.00 7.00
C GLU A 192 9.00 7.22 8.11
N LEU A 193 9.63 6.16 8.63
CA LEU A 193 10.74 6.27 9.59
C LEU A 193 11.93 7.03 8.98
N SER A 194 12.40 6.61 7.81
CA SER A 194 13.57 7.23 7.14
C SER A 194 13.35 8.69 6.75
N LYS A 195 12.10 9.04 6.41
CA LYS A 195 11.74 10.40 5.99
C LYS A 195 11.63 11.36 7.18
N ASN A 196 11.00 10.90 8.25
CA ASN A 196 10.58 11.78 9.35
C ASN A 196 11.54 11.77 10.55
N LEU A 197 12.39 10.73 10.67
CA LEU A 197 13.24 10.53 11.84
C LEU A 197 14.72 10.56 11.44
N LYS A 198 15.42 11.62 11.87
CA LYS A 198 16.86 11.78 11.69
C LYS A 198 17.52 12.11 13.02
N GLY A 199 18.73 11.59 13.24
CA GLY A 199 19.51 11.86 14.45
C GLY A 199 18.69 11.63 15.72
N TYR A 200 18.57 12.66 16.54
CA TYR A 200 17.89 12.61 17.83
C TYR A 200 16.41 12.17 17.76
N ASP A 201 15.68 12.53 16.69
CA ASP A 201 14.29 12.09 16.53
C ASP A 201 14.18 10.57 16.40
N LEU A 202 15.18 9.92 15.76
CA LEU A 202 15.22 8.46 15.70
C LEU A 202 15.60 7.84 17.05
N GLU A 203 16.48 8.46 17.81
CA GLU A 203 16.83 8.04 19.17
C GLU A 203 15.59 8.06 20.08
N GLU A 204 14.83 9.16 20.05
CA GLU A 204 13.56 9.30 20.80
C GLU A 204 12.54 8.23 20.37
N PHE A 205 12.43 7.96 19.07
CA PHE A 205 11.54 6.91 18.58
C PHE A 205 11.96 5.53 19.06
N VAL A 206 13.25 5.20 19.00
CA VAL A 206 13.76 3.91 19.51
C VAL A 206 13.52 3.78 21.01
N ALA A 207 13.68 4.87 21.77
CA ALA A 207 13.36 4.87 23.19
C ALA A 207 11.86 4.63 23.44
N ASP A 208 10.95 5.22 22.65
CA ASP A 208 9.51 4.99 22.73
C ASP A 208 9.16 3.51 22.43
N LEU A 209 9.76 2.96 21.37
CA LEU A 209 9.59 1.54 21.02
C LEU A 209 10.07 0.62 22.14
N LEU A 210 11.23 0.89 22.73
CA LEU A 210 11.72 0.12 23.87
C LEU A 210 10.79 0.24 25.09
N ARG A 211 10.20 1.42 25.36
CA ARG A 211 9.17 1.59 26.39
C ARG A 211 7.92 0.77 26.06
N ALA A 212 7.48 0.76 24.80
CA ALA A 212 6.38 -0.09 24.35
C ALA A 212 6.68 -1.60 24.56
N MET A 213 7.95 -2.00 24.49
CA MET A 213 8.43 -3.36 24.80
C MET A 213 8.56 -3.62 26.32
N GLY A 214 8.27 -2.63 27.17
CA GLY A 214 8.32 -2.73 28.63
C GLY A 214 9.69 -2.43 29.25
N TYR A 215 10.57 -1.70 28.53
CA TYR A 215 11.82 -1.21 29.08
C TYR A 215 11.65 0.20 29.65
N ARG A 216 12.43 0.55 30.67
CA ARG A 216 12.62 1.92 31.13
C ARG A 216 13.80 2.51 30.38
N CYS A 217 13.60 3.66 29.73
CA CYS A 217 14.58 4.27 28.86
C CYS A 217 14.86 5.72 29.24
N THR A 218 16.14 6.07 29.29
CA THR A 218 16.64 7.44 29.39
C THR A 218 17.41 7.75 28.14
N VAL A 219 16.99 8.78 27.40
CA VAL A 219 17.70 9.28 26.21
C VAL A 219 18.78 10.23 26.67
N SER A 220 19.97 10.12 26.11
CA SER A 220 21.10 11.01 26.43
C SER A 220 20.83 12.42 25.91
N PRO A 221 21.27 13.48 26.63
CA PRO A 221 21.17 14.84 26.13
C PRO A 221 21.95 15.03 24.82
N HIS A 222 21.49 15.95 23.98
CA HIS A 222 22.19 16.33 22.76
C HIS A 222 23.68 16.68 23.03
N GLY A 223 24.58 16.05 22.27
CA GLY A 223 26.02 16.35 22.35
C GLY A 223 26.78 15.56 23.43
N GLY A 224 26.21 14.49 23.96
CA GLY A 224 26.95 13.59 24.87
C GLY A 224 28.07 12.85 24.13
N ASP A 225 29.32 13.03 24.60
CA ASP A 225 30.55 12.52 23.92
C ASP A 225 30.76 11.01 24.03
N SER A 226 29.85 10.25 24.68
CA SER A 226 30.05 8.83 24.95
C SER A 226 29.59 7.88 23.85
N GLY A 227 28.94 8.36 22.79
CA GLY A 227 28.39 7.54 21.70
C GLY A 227 27.23 6.61 22.14
N ILE A 228 26.68 6.82 23.35
CA ILE A 228 25.50 6.11 23.86
C ILE A 228 24.30 7.05 23.78
N ASP A 229 23.31 6.65 22.99
CA ASP A 229 22.14 7.47 22.73
C ASP A 229 21.01 7.21 23.72
N ILE A 230 20.86 5.94 24.17
CA ILE A 230 19.82 5.56 25.15
C ILE A 230 20.43 4.58 26.18
N THR A 231 20.00 4.74 27.43
CA THR A 231 20.22 3.73 28.47
C THR A 231 18.89 3.09 28.85
N ALA A 232 18.80 1.76 28.78
CA ALA A 232 17.56 1.02 29.01
C ALA A 232 17.74 -0.07 30.10
N TYR A 233 16.65 -0.32 30.82
CA TYR A 233 16.55 -1.39 31.84
C TYR A 233 15.22 -2.12 31.66
N LYS A 234 15.23 -3.46 31.83
CA LYS A 234 13.99 -4.24 31.77
C LYS A 234 13.10 -3.97 33.02
N ASP A 235 13.74 -3.87 34.18
CA ASP A 235 13.15 -3.60 35.48
C ASP A 235 14.09 -2.73 36.34
N GLU A 236 14.00 -2.78 37.65
CA GLU A 236 14.83 -1.98 38.59
C GLU A 236 16.27 -2.49 38.72
N LEU A 237 16.56 -3.67 38.19
CA LEU A 237 17.82 -4.37 38.41
C LEU A 237 18.65 -4.50 37.15
N PRO A 238 19.99 -4.73 37.27
CA PRO A 238 20.84 -5.09 36.10
C PRO A 238 20.31 -6.32 35.38
N PRO A 239 20.62 -6.50 34.09
CA PRO A 239 21.65 -5.76 33.35
C PRO A 239 21.17 -4.44 32.76
N ARG A 240 22.09 -3.49 32.62
CA ARG A 240 21.91 -2.27 31.86
C ARG A 240 22.14 -2.53 30.39
N ILE A 241 21.27 -1.95 29.53
CA ILE A 241 21.40 -2.03 28.07
C ILE A 241 21.80 -0.65 27.56
N LEU A 242 22.94 -0.54 26.91
CA LEU A 242 23.42 0.64 26.25
C LEU A 242 23.04 0.59 24.78
N VAL A 243 22.30 1.61 24.30
CA VAL A 243 21.77 1.65 22.95
C VAL A 243 22.48 2.72 22.13
N GLN A 244 22.93 2.36 20.94
CA GLN A 244 23.42 3.28 19.94
C GLN A 244 22.51 3.22 18.70
N VAL A 245 22.12 4.38 18.17
CA VAL A 245 21.19 4.54 17.05
C VAL A 245 21.89 5.26 15.91
N LYS A 246 21.72 4.78 14.67
CA LYS A 246 22.25 5.42 13.48
C LYS A 246 21.20 5.53 12.39
N SER A 247 20.94 6.77 11.94
CA SER A 247 19.97 7.11 10.89
C SER A 247 20.57 7.23 9.49
N GLN A 248 21.81 6.74 9.28
CA GLN A 248 22.48 6.79 7.99
C GLN A 248 21.86 5.81 6.97
N ASP A 249 21.91 6.19 5.69
CA ASP A 249 21.37 5.35 4.60
C ASP A 249 22.37 4.27 4.15
N SER A 250 23.67 4.41 4.48
CA SER A 250 24.71 3.43 4.13
C SER A 250 24.81 2.34 5.20
N ASP A 251 25.22 1.13 4.76
CA ASP A 251 25.42 0.00 5.65
C ASP A 251 26.41 0.28 6.79
N ILE A 252 26.07 -0.19 7.97
CA ILE A 252 26.87 -0.04 9.19
C ILE A 252 28.13 -0.92 9.11
N LYS A 253 29.28 -0.32 9.36
CA LYS A 253 30.57 -1.01 9.41
C LYS A 253 30.84 -1.57 10.80
N GLU A 254 31.69 -2.62 10.85
CA GLU A 254 32.13 -3.24 12.09
C GLU A 254 32.72 -2.23 13.09
N THR A 255 33.57 -1.31 12.62
CA THR A 255 34.23 -0.29 13.46
C THR A 255 33.21 0.59 14.22
N THR A 256 32.03 0.83 13.63
CA THR A 256 30.96 1.60 14.26
C THR A 256 30.36 0.84 15.45
N ILE A 257 30.21 -0.49 15.34
CA ILE A 257 29.69 -1.33 16.43
C ILE A 257 30.74 -1.49 17.53
N GLN A 258 32.04 -1.57 17.15
CA GLN A 258 33.14 -1.62 18.10
C GLN A 258 33.17 -0.39 19.02
N SER A 259 32.75 0.78 18.57
CA SER A 259 32.67 1.97 19.41
C SER A 259 31.64 1.81 20.54
N LEU A 260 30.49 1.18 20.29
CA LEU A 260 29.52 0.81 21.33
C LEU A 260 30.16 -0.16 22.33
N LYS A 261 30.86 -1.18 21.84
CA LYS A 261 31.56 -2.13 22.71
C LYS A 261 32.58 -1.46 23.63
N GLY A 262 33.31 -0.46 23.10
CA GLY A 262 34.30 0.32 23.89
C GLY A 262 33.68 1.17 25.00
N ALA A 263 32.42 1.57 24.87
CA ALA A 263 31.70 2.34 25.90
C ALA A 263 31.04 1.45 26.97
N MET A 264 30.94 0.13 26.76
CA MET A 264 30.34 -0.83 27.70
C MET A 264 31.31 -1.19 28.83
N ARG A 265 30.73 -1.39 30.01
CA ARG A 265 31.45 -1.93 31.19
C ARG A 265 31.10 -3.41 31.36
N GLU A 266 31.82 -4.07 32.23
CA GLU A 266 31.48 -5.44 32.62
C GLU A 266 30.05 -5.53 33.16
N GLY A 267 29.28 -6.49 32.66
CA GLY A 267 27.86 -6.67 32.98
C GLY A 267 26.87 -5.85 32.15
N ASP A 268 27.33 -4.95 31.26
CA ASP A 268 26.45 -4.23 30.32
C ASP A 268 26.13 -5.10 29.09
N TYR A 269 24.95 -4.87 28.53
CA TYR A 269 24.58 -5.33 27.21
C TYR A 269 24.49 -4.17 26.22
N GLY A 270 24.76 -4.43 24.95
CA GLY A 270 24.70 -3.44 23.87
C GLY A 270 23.51 -3.72 22.94
N LEU A 271 22.88 -2.64 22.48
CA LEU A 271 21.89 -2.68 21.40
C LEU A 271 22.30 -1.67 20.35
N PHE A 272 22.51 -2.12 19.13
CA PHE A 272 22.81 -1.23 18.01
C PHE A 272 21.61 -1.21 17.05
N VAL A 273 21.03 -0.03 16.78
CA VAL A 273 19.82 0.12 15.96
C VAL A 273 20.12 0.98 14.76
N THR A 274 19.68 0.55 13.57
CA THR A 274 19.82 1.34 12.34
C THR A 274 18.62 1.16 11.41
N LEU A 275 18.36 2.15 10.56
CA LEU A 275 17.38 2.06 9.47
C LEU A 275 17.97 1.37 8.22
N SER A 276 19.30 1.28 8.11
CA SER A 276 20.01 0.60 7.04
C SER A 276 20.33 -0.87 7.40
N ASN A 277 21.28 -1.47 6.69
CA ASN A 277 21.75 -2.82 6.96
C ASN A 277 23.14 -2.81 7.60
N TYR A 278 23.66 -3.99 7.93
CA TYR A 278 25.01 -4.22 8.38
C TYR A 278 25.86 -4.80 7.25
N THR A 279 27.12 -4.35 7.12
CA THR A 279 28.08 -5.01 6.23
C THR A 279 28.32 -6.45 6.69
N LYS A 280 28.78 -7.34 5.79
CA LYS A 280 29.11 -8.74 6.12
C LYS A 280 30.05 -8.86 7.33
N ASN A 281 31.06 -7.97 7.44
CA ASN A 281 31.99 -7.97 8.57
C ASN A 281 31.28 -7.55 9.87
N ALA A 282 30.40 -6.55 9.80
CA ALA A 282 29.60 -6.12 10.95
C ALA A 282 28.66 -7.21 11.45
N GLN A 283 28.00 -7.94 10.55
CA GLN A 283 27.16 -9.10 10.90
C GLN A 283 27.96 -10.18 11.62
N LYS A 284 29.10 -10.57 11.02
CA LYS A 284 30.00 -11.56 11.64
C LYS A 284 30.51 -11.09 13.01
N TYR A 285 30.78 -9.81 13.18
CA TYR A 285 31.18 -9.24 14.47
C TYR A 285 30.05 -9.37 15.51
N LEU A 286 28.81 -9.05 15.14
CA LEU A 286 27.64 -9.21 16.01
C LEU A 286 27.42 -10.67 16.42
N GLU A 287 27.53 -11.61 15.47
CA GLU A 287 27.42 -13.04 15.73
C GLU A 287 28.48 -13.54 16.75
N ASN A 288 29.68 -12.99 16.67
CA ASN A 288 30.78 -13.33 17.58
C ASN A 288 30.78 -12.54 18.90
N THR A 289 29.84 -11.59 19.06
CA THR A 289 29.77 -10.74 20.25
C THR A 289 28.36 -10.79 20.85
N PRO A 290 27.98 -11.88 21.51
CA PRO A 290 26.59 -12.14 21.92
C PRO A 290 26.03 -11.15 22.94
N ILE A 291 26.87 -10.35 23.58
CA ILE A 291 26.46 -9.28 24.49
C ILE A 291 25.99 -8.01 23.75
N ILE A 292 26.14 -7.95 22.40
CA ILE A 292 25.64 -6.86 21.56
C ILE A 292 24.65 -7.43 20.55
N ARG A 293 23.43 -6.92 20.57
CA ARG A 293 22.42 -7.18 19.54
C ARG A 293 22.40 -6.06 18.52
N GLY A 294 22.40 -6.42 17.23
CA GLY A 294 22.06 -5.50 16.13
C GLY A 294 20.58 -5.60 15.77
N ILE A 295 19.96 -4.48 15.46
CA ILE A 295 18.62 -4.38 14.86
C ILE A 295 18.77 -3.53 13.59
N ASN A 296 18.54 -4.13 12.42
CA ASN A 296 18.53 -3.43 11.14
C ASN A 296 17.15 -2.85 10.82
N GLY A 297 17.02 -2.17 9.68
CA GLY A 297 15.76 -1.54 9.28
C GLY A 297 14.59 -2.51 9.16
N THR A 298 14.82 -3.73 8.65
CA THR A 298 13.80 -4.77 8.51
C THR A 298 13.34 -5.26 9.89
N GLU A 299 14.28 -5.60 10.76
CA GLU A 299 13.98 -6.05 12.12
C GLU A 299 13.30 -4.94 12.95
N LEU A 300 13.68 -3.67 12.73
CA LEU A 300 13.03 -2.53 13.38
C LEU A 300 11.55 -2.41 12.96
N VAL A 301 11.25 -2.58 11.67
CA VAL A 301 9.88 -2.58 11.16
C VAL A 301 9.04 -3.71 11.77
N GLU A 302 9.59 -4.92 11.92
CA GLU A 302 8.91 -6.03 12.58
C GLU A 302 8.58 -5.71 14.04
N LEU A 303 9.51 -5.08 14.76
CA LEU A 303 9.26 -4.66 16.14
C LEU A 303 8.20 -3.54 16.21
N VAL A 304 8.21 -2.60 15.26
CA VAL A 304 7.17 -1.56 15.15
C VAL A 304 5.80 -2.19 14.96
N LEU A 305 5.65 -3.13 14.03
CA LEU A 305 4.39 -3.83 13.79
C LEU A 305 3.93 -4.60 15.04
N LYS A 306 4.85 -5.32 15.68
CA LYS A 306 4.55 -6.13 16.88
C LYS A 306 4.07 -5.30 18.07
N TYR A 307 4.62 -4.12 18.25
CA TYR A 307 4.34 -3.26 19.42
C TYR A 307 3.58 -1.99 19.06
N TYR A 308 2.99 -1.92 17.85
CA TYR A 308 2.35 -0.74 17.30
C TYR A 308 1.31 -0.11 18.22
N ASP A 309 0.44 -0.92 18.83
CA ASP A 309 -0.64 -0.46 19.71
C ASP A 309 -0.14 0.15 21.03
N HIS A 310 1.11 -0.15 21.39
CA HIS A 310 1.77 0.36 22.60
C HIS A 310 2.68 1.57 22.35
N LEU A 311 2.89 1.96 21.08
CA LEU A 311 3.60 3.19 20.74
C LEU A 311 2.81 4.41 21.18
N SER A 312 3.51 5.49 21.50
CA SER A 312 2.87 6.77 21.81
C SER A 312 2.05 7.32 20.64
N ASP A 313 1.06 8.15 20.92
CA ASP A 313 0.18 8.76 19.91
C ASP A 313 0.95 9.57 18.85
N LYS A 314 2.07 10.17 19.24
CA LYS A 314 2.97 10.89 18.32
C LYS A 314 3.39 9.99 17.16
N TYR A 315 3.87 8.80 17.46
CA TYR A 315 4.41 7.88 16.45
C TYR A 315 3.32 7.09 15.71
N ARG A 316 2.21 6.76 16.39
CA ARG A 316 1.04 6.17 15.70
C ARG A 316 0.42 7.12 14.67
N LYS A 317 0.42 8.43 14.93
CA LYS A 317 -0.02 9.45 13.97
C LYS A 317 0.98 9.64 12.81
N MET A 318 2.27 9.48 13.08
CA MET A 318 3.33 9.57 12.07
C MET A 318 3.32 8.35 11.12
N ILE A 319 3.02 7.15 11.65
CA ILE A 319 2.91 5.90 10.90
C ILE A 319 1.45 5.42 11.00
N PRO A 320 0.50 6.03 10.24
CA PRO A 320 -0.91 5.72 10.39
C PRO A 320 -1.24 4.34 9.81
N LEU A 321 -1.36 3.33 10.66
CA LEU A 321 -1.74 1.96 10.31
C LEU A 321 -3.13 1.63 10.86
N LYS A 322 -3.79 0.68 10.20
CA LYS A 322 -5.03 0.06 10.66
C LYS A 322 -4.84 -1.45 10.68
N MET A 323 -5.16 -2.08 11.79
CA MET A 323 -5.16 -3.54 11.89
C MET A 323 -6.29 -4.13 11.03
N VAL A 324 -5.96 -5.10 10.19
CA VAL A 324 -6.90 -5.87 9.37
C VAL A 324 -6.48 -7.34 9.38
N TYR A 325 -7.47 -8.25 9.26
CA TYR A 325 -7.21 -9.66 9.05
C TYR A 325 -7.03 -9.91 7.56
N ILE A 326 -5.93 -10.55 7.20
CA ILE A 326 -5.62 -10.95 5.83
C ILE A 326 -5.81 -12.47 5.75
N PRO A 327 -6.56 -12.99 4.75
CA PRO A 327 -6.64 -14.43 4.53
C PRO A 327 -5.24 -15.00 4.26
N VAL A 328 -4.94 -16.13 4.87
CA VAL A 328 -3.73 -16.92 4.60
C VAL A 328 -4.14 -18.31 4.16
N PRO A 329 -3.30 -19.02 3.37
CA PRO A 329 -3.56 -20.41 3.02
C PRO A 329 -3.75 -21.25 4.29
N SER A 330 -4.68 -22.23 4.24
CA SER A 330 -4.77 -23.23 5.30
C SER A 330 -3.52 -24.12 5.22
N GLU A 331 -2.76 -24.20 6.30
CA GLU A 331 -1.70 -25.21 6.42
C GLU A 331 -2.37 -26.58 6.27
N ALA A 332 -1.92 -27.35 5.27
CA ALA A 332 -2.41 -28.70 4.98
C ALA A 332 -1.90 -29.73 5.97
#